data_4bd14187921164bb5a00bfd722965554
#
_entry.id   4bd14187921164bb5a00bfd722965554
#
_cell.length_a   1.000
_cell.length_b   1.000
_cell.length_c   1.000
_cell.angle_alpha   90.00
_cell.angle_beta   90.00
_cell.angle_gamma   90.00
#
_symmetry.space_group_name_H-M   'P 1'
#
loop_
_entity.id
_entity.type
_entity.pdbx_description
1 polymer ?
#
loop_
_entity_poly.entity_id
_entity_poly.type
_entity_poly.pdbx_seq_one_letter_code
_entity_poly.pdbx_strand_id
1 'polypeptide(L)'
;MLPAGLKVKMGKFLSDIGYLNNQHPHTWDFADQNLAYTALLGDHGLADTGLQLTWLAPTPFYALFGLEALQGKEQERFGALVDEELNHDTIDENNMLGSFAEQKAGPRMNTLFAKFAPDLGSNHALQWGFSYAQATQYQQLLDEDEIAQTGDEMALDGKQTLIGTDIVYKWDGAGQYGQGDFKVIAEYLTLKKDMSVVASGAGATINIGSNVTGKQDGYTLQASYGIAPRWQVSLRHDATGNTNELNNAGNKVSFKDSSRNSLAVSFYASEFSRLRL
;
A
#
# COMPACT_ATOMS: atom_id res chain seq x y z
N MET A 1 -8.54 -16.79 23.05
CA MET A 1 -9.10 -16.89 21.66
C MET A 1 -10.61 -16.92 21.78
N LEU A 2 -11.29 -16.18 20.93
CA LEU A 2 -12.73 -16.33 20.78
C LEU A 2 -13.05 -17.70 20.20
N PRO A 3 -14.23 -18.28 20.45
CA PRO A 3 -14.61 -19.58 19.89
C PRO A 3 -14.62 -19.54 18.36
N ALA A 4 -14.49 -20.70 17.73
CA ALA A 4 -14.58 -20.92 16.28
C ALA A 4 -13.50 -20.20 15.41
N GLY A 5 -12.28 -19.99 15.91
CA GLY A 5 -11.19 -19.40 15.11
C GLY A 5 -11.24 -17.89 14.93
N LEU A 6 -12.10 -17.21 15.67
CA LEU A 6 -12.21 -15.75 15.64
C LEU A 6 -11.14 -15.08 16.50
N LYS A 7 -10.59 -13.96 16.01
CA LYS A 7 -9.66 -13.07 16.73
C LYS A 7 -10.03 -11.62 16.48
N VAL A 8 -9.99 -10.80 17.54
CA VAL A 8 -10.15 -9.35 17.49
C VAL A 8 -8.83 -8.69 17.86
N LYS A 9 -8.42 -7.66 17.13
CA LYS A 9 -7.29 -6.78 17.42
C LYS A 9 -7.82 -5.34 17.40
N MET A 10 -7.39 -4.51 18.34
CA MET A 10 -7.76 -3.09 18.42
C MET A 10 -6.57 -2.24 18.84
N GLY A 11 -6.55 -0.99 18.40
CA GLY A 11 -5.47 -0.03 18.64
C GLY A 11 -4.83 0.43 17.34
N LYS A 12 -3.60 0.96 17.39
CA LYS A 12 -2.81 1.31 16.21
C LYS A 12 -2.04 0.07 15.73
N PHE A 13 -2.20 -0.29 14.46
CA PHE A 13 -1.54 -1.46 13.86
C PHE A 13 -1.33 -1.30 12.36
N LEU A 14 -0.39 -2.07 11.81
CA LEU A 14 -0.24 -2.27 10.37
C LEU A 14 -1.40 -3.14 9.86
N SER A 15 -2.09 -2.69 8.83
CA SER A 15 -3.15 -3.46 8.17
C SER A 15 -2.60 -4.76 7.60
N ASP A 16 -3.41 -5.82 7.61
CA ASP A 16 -3.04 -7.12 7.06
C ASP A 16 -3.30 -7.23 5.53
N ILE A 17 -3.48 -6.09 4.82
CA ILE A 17 -3.50 -6.08 3.35
C ILE A 17 -2.12 -6.45 2.79
N GLY A 18 -2.11 -7.20 1.70
CA GLY A 18 -0.86 -7.72 1.13
C GLY A 18 -0.10 -8.65 2.08
N TYR A 19 1.11 -9.00 1.71
CA TYR A 19 2.03 -9.76 2.54
C TYR A 19 3.04 -8.87 3.25
N LEU A 20 3.55 -7.83 2.57
CA LEU A 20 4.62 -6.98 3.10
C LEU A 20 4.11 -5.91 4.07
N ASN A 21 2.86 -5.46 3.95
CA ASN A 21 2.36 -4.34 4.74
C ASN A 21 2.38 -4.60 6.27
N ASN A 22 2.08 -5.80 6.70
CA ASN A 22 2.07 -6.14 8.13
C ASN A 22 3.45 -6.46 8.71
N GLN A 23 4.50 -6.33 7.92
CA GLN A 23 5.87 -6.61 8.34
C GLN A 23 6.58 -5.34 8.77
N HIS A 24 7.24 -5.40 9.93
CA HIS A 24 8.06 -4.30 10.39
C HIS A 24 9.37 -4.20 9.59
N PRO A 25 9.95 -2.99 9.41
CA PRO A 25 11.16 -2.76 8.62
C PRO A 25 12.34 -3.65 8.98
N HIS A 26 12.46 -4.04 10.26
CA HIS A 26 13.55 -4.93 10.69
C HIS A 26 13.42 -6.37 10.17
N THR A 27 12.25 -6.79 9.66
CA THR A 27 12.03 -8.12 9.08
C THR A 27 12.16 -8.14 7.56
N TRP A 28 12.19 -6.98 6.90
CA TRP A 28 12.32 -6.89 5.44
C TRP A 28 13.65 -7.45 4.96
N ASP A 29 13.69 -7.94 3.73
CA ASP A 29 14.94 -8.38 3.09
C ASP A 29 15.79 -7.19 2.59
N PHE A 30 15.18 -6.02 2.40
CA PHE A 30 15.80 -4.78 1.94
C PHE A 30 15.77 -3.70 3.03
N ALA A 31 16.66 -2.71 2.91
CA ALA A 31 16.76 -1.63 3.89
C ALA A 31 15.68 -0.56 3.71
N ASP A 32 15.05 -0.53 2.55
CA ASP A 32 14.06 0.47 2.13
C ASP A 32 12.73 -0.17 1.72
N GLN A 33 11.67 0.65 1.70
CA GLN A 33 10.35 0.27 1.21
C GLN A 33 10.37 0.03 -0.31
N ASN A 34 9.52 -0.85 -0.82
CA ASN A 34 9.32 -1.06 -2.24
C ASN A 34 8.56 0.12 -2.89
N LEU A 35 8.80 0.35 -4.19
CA LEU A 35 8.19 1.49 -4.91
C LEU A 35 6.66 1.43 -4.95
N ALA A 36 6.07 0.23 -5.06
CA ALA A 36 4.61 0.10 -5.11
C ALA A 36 3.95 0.61 -3.83
N TYR A 37 4.54 0.28 -2.67
CA TYR A 37 4.05 0.74 -1.37
C TYR A 37 4.28 2.23 -1.19
N THR A 38 5.50 2.72 -1.44
CA THR A 38 5.80 4.16 -1.35
C THR A 38 4.87 5.00 -2.21
N ALA A 39 4.58 4.56 -3.43
CA ALA A 39 3.71 5.29 -4.35
C ALA A 39 2.23 5.25 -3.97
N LEU A 40 1.72 4.12 -3.47
CA LEU A 40 0.29 3.90 -3.26
C LEU A 40 -0.15 4.05 -1.80
N LEU A 41 0.72 3.71 -0.83
CA LEU A 41 0.41 3.70 0.60
C LEU A 41 1.24 4.69 1.42
N GLY A 42 2.41 5.09 0.93
CA GLY A 42 3.41 5.88 1.64
C GLY A 42 4.55 5.03 2.19
N ASP A 43 5.57 5.69 2.74
CA ASP A 43 6.81 5.04 3.18
C ASP A 43 6.61 4.08 4.35
N HIS A 44 5.58 4.32 5.15
CA HIS A 44 5.22 3.49 6.30
C HIS A 44 4.16 2.43 5.99
N GLY A 45 3.69 2.35 4.73
CA GLY A 45 2.58 1.49 4.34
C GLY A 45 1.26 1.94 4.99
N LEU A 46 0.26 1.04 5.04
CA LEU A 46 -1.02 1.30 5.67
C LEU A 46 -0.97 0.91 7.15
N ALA A 47 -0.81 1.89 8.03
CA ALA A 47 -0.87 1.75 9.48
C ALA A 47 -1.88 2.73 10.05
N ASP A 48 -2.79 2.26 10.91
CA ASP A 48 -3.80 3.15 11.49
C ASP A 48 -4.36 2.61 12.81
N THR A 49 -5.12 3.45 13.49
CA THR A 49 -5.90 3.08 14.67
C THR A 49 -7.26 2.55 14.25
N GLY A 50 -7.64 1.40 14.78
CA GLY A 50 -8.91 0.80 14.40
C GLY A 50 -9.20 -0.52 15.08
N LEU A 51 -10.11 -1.25 14.46
CA LEU A 51 -10.56 -2.58 14.87
C LEU A 51 -10.34 -3.55 13.71
N GLN A 52 -9.75 -4.72 14.00
CA GLN A 52 -9.63 -5.84 13.07
C GLN A 52 -10.35 -7.06 13.63
N LEU A 53 -11.13 -7.71 12.80
CA LEU A 53 -11.71 -9.03 13.05
C LEU A 53 -11.14 -10.01 12.04
N THR A 54 -10.58 -11.12 12.51
CA THR A 54 -10.13 -12.22 11.66
C THR A 54 -10.80 -13.53 12.02
N TRP A 55 -10.99 -14.35 11.00
CA TRP A 55 -11.55 -15.70 11.12
C TRP A 55 -10.67 -16.71 10.39
N LEU A 56 -10.10 -17.62 11.18
CA LEU A 56 -9.43 -18.79 10.65
C LEU A 56 -10.47 -19.87 10.37
N ALA A 57 -10.75 -20.13 9.10
CA ALA A 57 -11.77 -21.10 8.70
C ALA A 57 -11.32 -22.53 9.05
N PRO A 58 -12.24 -23.40 9.45
CA PRO A 58 -11.95 -24.80 9.79
C PRO A 58 -11.82 -25.67 8.51
N THR A 59 -10.86 -25.32 7.65
CA THR A 59 -10.55 -26.03 6.40
C THR A 59 -9.33 -26.92 6.56
N PRO A 60 -9.13 -27.94 5.70
CA PRO A 60 -7.94 -28.80 5.74
C PRO A 60 -6.63 -28.06 5.45
N PHE A 61 -6.70 -26.86 4.94
CA PHE A 61 -5.57 -25.96 4.66
C PHE A 61 -5.80 -24.63 5.36
N TYR A 62 -4.74 -23.84 5.53
CA TYR A 62 -4.84 -22.50 6.11
C TYR A 62 -5.70 -21.60 5.22
N ALA A 63 -6.78 -21.07 5.76
CA ALA A 63 -7.66 -20.10 5.13
C ALA A 63 -8.08 -19.05 6.16
N LEU A 64 -7.49 -17.86 6.06
CA LEU A 64 -7.73 -16.72 6.95
C LEU A 64 -8.51 -15.65 6.20
N PHE A 65 -9.59 -15.18 6.80
CA PHE A 65 -10.35 -14.02 6.34
C PHE A 65 -10.29 -12.93 7.39
N GLY A 66 -10.23 -11.68 6.94
CA GLY A 66 -10.20 -10.55 7.85
C GLY A 66 -10.90 -9.33 7.30
N LEU A 67 -11.37 -8.50 8.21
CA LEU A 67 -11.91 -7.19 7.94
C LEU A 67 -11.37 -6.20 8.96
N GLU A 68 -11.19 -4.95 8.54
CA GLU A 68 -10.72 -3.87 9.39
C GLU A 68 -11.60 -2.64 9.19
N ALA A 69 -11.81 -1.90 10.29
CA ALA A 69 -12.40 -0.58 10.29
C ALA A 69 -11.37 0.37 10.92
N LEU A 70 -10.85 1.29 10.12
CA LEU A 70 -9.72 2.15 10.44
C LEU A 70 -10.15 3.62 10.46
N GLN A 71 -9.52 4.41 11.31
CA GLN A 71 -9.86 5.83 11.45
C GLN A 71 -9.58 6.66 10.20
N GLY A 72 -8.51 6.33 9.46
CA GLY A 72 -8.07 7.07 8.28
C GLY A 72 -7.32 8.36 8.64
N LYS A 73 -6.68 8.44 9.80
CA LYS A 73 -5.87 9.59 10.21
C LYS A 73 -4.40 9.42 9.81
N GLU A 74 -3.74 10.55 9.57
CA GLU A 74 -2.28 10.61 9.32
C GLU A 74 -1.84 9.70 8.15
N GLN A 75 -2.66 9.57 7.11
CA GLN A 75 -2.33 8.77 5.94
C GLN A 75 -1.52 9.61 4.94
N GLU A 76 -0.44 9.04 4.41
CA GLU A 76 0.45 9.74 3.48
C GLU A 76 -0.07 9.73 2.04
N ARG A 77 -0.75 8.64 1.62
CA ARG A 77 -1.20 8.44 0.24
C ARG A 77 -2.63 7.91 0.15
N PHE A 78 -2.83 6.64 0.52
CA PHE A 78 -4.16 6.03 0.49
C PHE A 78 -5.03 6.58 1.62
N GLY A 79 -6.13 7.24 1.27
CA GLY A 79 -7.02 7.89 2.25
C GLY A 79 -6.48 9.18 2.84
N ALA A 80 -5.42 9.75 2.24
CA ALA A 80 -4.84 11.02 2.69
C ALA A 80 -5.87 12.15 2.63
N LEU A 81 -5.79 13.05 3.60
CA LEU A 81 -6.51 14.31 3.63
C LEU A 81 -5.51 15.46 3.55
N VAL A 82 -5.94 16.56 2.99
CA VAL A 82 -5.18 17.80 3.02
C VAL A 82 -5.24 18.37 4.43
N ASP A 83 -4.09 18.62 5.03
CA ASP A 83 -3.97 19.25 6.35
C ASP A 83 -3.87 20.75 6.16
N GLU A 84 -4.88 21.49 6.63
CA GLU A 84 -4.95 22.95 6.55
C GLU A 84 -3.80 23.62 7.35
N GLU A 85 -3.32 22.97 8.44
CA GLU A 85 -2.23 23.54 9.24
C GLU A 85 -0.86 23.40 8.57
N LEU A 86 -0.62 22.30 7.83
CA LEU A 86 0.66 22.03 7.16
C LEU A 86 0.80 22.76 5.82
N ASN A 87 -0.30 23.12 5.18
CA ASN A 87 -0.32 23.78 3.88
C ASN A 87 -0.39 25.32 3.95
N HIS A 88 -0.28 25.90 5.13
CA HIS A 88 -0.34 27.37 5.31
C HIS A 88 0.83 28.12 4.62
N ASP A 89 1.95 27.44 4.32
CA ASP A 89 3.13 28.03 3.66
C ASP A 89 3.17 27.80 2.14
N THR A 90 2.32 26.94 1.58
CA THR A 90 2.18 26.75 0.14
C THR A 90 0.86 27.36 -0.33
N ILE A 91 0.92 28.63 -0.58
CA ILE A 91 0.14 29.48 -1.47
C ILE A 91 -1.24 28.90 -1.83
N ASP A 92 -2.22 29.10 -0.97
CA ASP A 92 -3.62 29.07 -1.37
C ASP A 92 -4.03 30.48 -1.84
N GLU A 93 -3.45 30.95 -2.95
CA GLU A 93 -3.77 32.26 -3.53
C GLU A 93 -5.27 32.38 -3.86
N ASN A 94 -5.95 31.23 -4.03
CA ASN A 94 -7.35 31.17 -4.39
C ASN A 94 -8.27 30.66 -3.25
N ASN A 95 -7.74 30.51 -2.03
CA ASN A 95 -8.49 30.02 -0.85
C ASN A 95 -9.16 28.64 -1.08
N MET A 96 -8.48 27.75 -1.79
CA MET A 96 -9.02 26.41 -2.13
C MET A 96 -9.14 25.47 -0.96
N LEU A 97 -8.29 25.63 0.07
CA LEU A 97 -8.28 24.79 1.27
C LEU A 97 -9.64 24.81 2.00
N GLY A 98 -10.28 25.96 2.05
CA GLY A 98 -11.62 26.09 2.64
C GLY A 98 -12.75 25.42 1.85
N SER A 99 -12.47 24.88 0.68
CA SER A 99 -13.44 24.20 -0.18
C SER A 99 -13.54 22.69 0.07
N PHE A 100 -12.58 22.11 0.80
CA PHE A 100 -12.62 20.69 1.14
C PHE A 100 -13.74 20.38 2.14
N ALA A 101 -14.32 19.19 2.00
CA ALA A 101 -15.26 18.69 2.98
C ALA A 101 -14.58 18.42 4.33
N GLU A 102 -15.24 18.79 5.41
CA GLU A 102 -14.76 18.48 6.77
C GLU A 102 -14.50 16.99 6.95
N GLN A 103 -13.54 16.68 7.81
CA GLN A 103 -13.22 15.30 8.15
C GLN A 103 -14.43 14.58 8.73
N LYS A 104 -14.85 13.49 8.12
CA LYS A 104 -15.95 12.67 8.62
C LYS A 104 -15.56 12.04 9.97
N ALA A 105 -16.48 12.04 10.91
CA ALA A 105 -16.35 11.30 12.16
C ALA A 105 -16.47 9.79 11.91
N GLY A 106 -15.75 8.99 12.72
CA GLY A 106 -15.78 7.53 12.66
C GLY A 106 -14.81 6.91 11.68
N PRO A 107 -14.89 5.60 11.40
CA PRO A 107 -14.00 4.91 10.49
C PRO A 107 -14.17 5.44 9.06
N ARG A 108 -13.07 5.92 8.47
CA ARG A 108 -13.06 6.39 7.08
C ARG A 108 -12.44 5.40 6.12
N MET A 109 -11.77 4.37 6.65
CA MET A 109 -11.21 3.30 5.84
C MET A 109 -11.71 1.95 6.31
N ASN A 110 -11.98 1.07 5.35
CA ASN A 110 -12.34 -0.31 5.58
C ASN A 110 -11.44 -1.19 4.71
N THR A 111 -10.96 -2.30 5.27
CA THR A 111 -10.20 -3.29 4.51
C THR A 111 -10.84 -4.66 4.62
N LEU A 112 -10.65 -5.47 3.59
CA LEU A 112 -10.99 -6.88 3.56
C LEU A 112 -9.78 -7.63 3.02
N PHE A 113 -9.46 -8.78 3.59
CA PHE A 113 -8.39 -9.62 3.08
C PHE A 113 -8.73 -11.11 3.26
N ALA A 114 -8.15 -11.92 2.38
CA ALA A 114 -8.20 -13.38 2.45
C ALA A 114 -6.81 -13.94 2.17
N LYS A 115 -6.33 -14.88 2.99
CA LYS A 115 -5.02 -15.52 2.85
C LYS A 115 -5.19 -17.03 2.88
N PHE A 116 -4.58 -17.70 1.91
CA PHE A 116 -4.66 -19.14 1.71
C PHE A 116 -3.26 -19.73 1.68
N ALA A 117 -3.04 -20.84 2.41
CA ALA A 117 -1.79 -21.56 2.35
C ALA A 117 -2.10 -23.08 2.34
N PRO A 118 -2.01 -23.71 1.14
CA PRO A 118 -2.13 -25.16 1.04
C PRO A 118 -0.91 -25.84 1.67
N ASP A 119 -1.10 -27.07 2.15
CA ASP A 119 -0.01 -27.92 2.61
C ASP A 119 0.73 -28.49 1.39
N LEU A 120 2.00 -28.14 1.23
CA LEU A 120 2.89 -28.63 0.17
C LEU A 120 3.98 -29.58 0.72
N GLY A 121 3.85 -30.04 1.97
CA GLY A 121 4.84 -30.86 2.66
C GLY A 121 5.79 -30.05 3.54
N SER A 122 6.73 -30.74 4.19
CA SER A 122 7.53 -30.19 5.30
C SER A 122 8.49 -29.07 4.91
N ASN A 123 8.98 -29.05 3.67
CA ASN A 123 10.03 -28.13 3.24
C ASN A 123 9.52 -27.00 2.35
N HIS A 124 8.23 -26.94 2.10
CA HIS A 124 7.62 -25.95 1.21
C HIS A 124 6.52 -25.22 1.94
N ALA A 125 6.46 -23.91 1.76
CA ALA A 125 5.34 -23.10 2.19
C ALA A 125 4.91 -22.18 1.03
N LEU A 126 3.62 -22.20 0.73
CA LEU A 126 3.00 -21.31 -0.24
C LEU A 126 1.88 -20.55 0.46
N GLN A 127 1.86 -19.22 0.30
CA GLN A 127 0.72 -18.40 0.69
C GLN A 127 0.29 -17.58 -0.52
N TRP A 128 -1.01 -17.44 -0.68
CA TRP A 128 -1.62 -16.56 -1.66
C TRP A 128 -2.67 -15.69 -0.97
N GLY A 129 -2.60 -14.37 -1.23
CA GLY A 129 -3.44 -13.37 -0.61
C GLY A 129 -4.21 -12.52 -1.60
N PHE A 130 -5.39 -12.07 -1.16
CA PHE A 130 -6.20 -11.03 -1.80
C PHE A 130 -6.52 -9.96 -0.80
N SER A 131 -6.50 -8.71 -1.25
CA SER A 131 -6.75 -7.55 -0.44
C SER A 131 -7.66 -6.56 -1.17
N TYR A 132 -8.56 -5.97 -0.42
CA TYR A 132 -9.40 -4.87 -0.83
C TYR A 132 -9.39 -3.80 0.27
N ALA A 133 -9.21 -2.55 -0.09
CA ALA A 133 -9.34 -1.44 0.85
C ALA A 133 -10.12 -0.30 0.20
N GLN A 134 -10.93 0.39 0.98
CA GLN A 134 -11.68 1.57 0.57
C GLN A 134 -11.48 2.69 1.58
N ALA A 135 -11.01 3.84 1.09
CA ALA A 135 -11.06 5.10 1.81
C ALA A 135 -12.29 5.88 1.34
N THR A 136 -13.19 6.18 2.27
CA THR A 136 -14.46 6.87 1.98
C THR A 136 -14.31 8.38 1.88
N GLN A 137 -13.12 8.89 2.23
CA GLN A 137 -12.71 10.27 2.05
C GLN A 137 -11.25 10.31 1.66
N TYR A 138 -10.95 11.11 0.64
CA TYR A 138 -9.63 11.37 0.12
C TYR A 138 -9.60 12.79 -0.44
N GLN A 139 -8.53 13.54 -0.16
CA GLN A 139 -8.37 14.91 -0.61
C GLN A 139 -7.01 15.09 -1.27
N GLN A 140 -6.97 15.86 -2.33
CA GLN A 140 -5.75 16.16 -3.06
C GLN A 140 -5.80 17.61 -3.57
N LEU A 141 -4.74 18.36 -3.32
CA LEU A 141 -4.47 19.63 -3.97
C LEU A 141 -3.49 19.37 -5.12
N LEU A 142 -3.80 19.82 -6.28
CA LEU A 142 -2.93 19.78 -7.46
C LEU A 142 -2.57 21.21 -7.82
N ASP A 143 -1.27 21.51 -7.90
CA ASP A 143 -0.78 22.82 -8.33
C ASP A 143 -0.51 22.86 -9.84
N GLU A 144 -0.18 24.05 -10.35
CA GLU A 144 0.09 24.31 -11.79
C GLU A 144 1.22 23.44 -12.34
N ASP A 145 2.25 23.15 -11.53
CA ASP A 145 3.43 22.42 -11.95
C ASP A 145 3.13 20.90 -12.10
N GLU A 146 2.21 20.36 -11.31
CA GLU A 146 1.81 18.94 -11.37
C GLU A 146 0.89 18.65 -12.57
N ILE A 147 0.17 19.67 -13.09
CA ILE A 147 -0.71 19.53 -14.25
C ILE A 147 -0.21 20.43 -15.40
N ALA A 148 1.03 20.23 -15.80
CA ALA A 148 1.73 21.01 -16.84
C ALA A 148 1.00 21.18 -18.20
N GLN A 149 -0.20 20.63 -18.35
CA GLN A 149 -1.02 20.75 -19.58
C GLN A 149 -2.24 21.67 -19.44
N THR A 150 -2.63 22.03 -18.23
CA THR A 150 -3.84 22.85 -18.00
C THR A 150 -3.57 24.17 -17.28
N GLY A 151 -2.43 24.32 -16.60
CA GLY A 151 -2.06 25.56 -15.89
C GLY A 151 -3.01 25.95 -14.75
N ASP A 152 -3.79 25.00 -14.22
CA ASP A 152 -4.86 25.28 -13.29
C ASP A 152 -4.66 24.56 -11.96
N GLU A 153 -4.59 25.29 -10.86
CA GLU A 153 -4.70 24.70 -9.51
C GLU A 153 -6.08 24.08 -9.30
N MET A 154 -6.13 22.92 -8.67
CA MET A 154 -7.38 22.21 -8.39
C MET A 154 -7.39 21.55 -7.01
N ALA A 155 -8.48 21.72 -6.29
CA ALA A 155 -8.80 20.95 -5.10
C ALA A 155 -9.77 19.81 -5.46
N LEU A 156 -9.38 18.59 -5.14
CA LEU A 156 -10.12 17.36 -5.43
C LEU A 156 -10.53 16.67 -4.13
N ASP A 157 -11.82 16.36 -3.97
CA ASP A 157 -12.36 15.57 -2.87
C ASP A 157 -13.06 14.31 -3.41
N GLY A 158 -12.90 13.19 -2.73
CA GLY A 158 -13.50 11.95 -3.20
C GLY A 158 -13.19 10.73 -2.35
N LYS A 159 -13.06 9.60 -3.03
CA LYS A 159 -12.76 8.30 -2.42
C LYS A 159 -11.72 7.54 -3.21
N GLN A 160 -11.07 6.59 -2.52
CA GLN A 160 -10.11 5.69 -3.13
C GLN A 160 -10.49 4.23 -2.88
N THR A 161 -10.15 3.38 -3.84
CA THR A 161 -10.28 1.92 -3.74
C THR A 161 -8.96 1.28 -4.13
N LEU A 162 -8.42 0.44 -3.26
CA LEU A 162 -7.20 -0.35 -3.47
C LEU A 162 -7.59 -1.82 -3.58
N ILE A 163 -7.04 -2.50 -4.58
CA ILE A 163 -7.16 -3.96 -4.76
C ILE A 163 -5.74 -4.51 -4.88
N GLY A 164 -5.47 -5.61 -4.20
CA GLY A 164 -4.18 -6.26 -4.23
C GLY A 164 -4.24 -7.77 -4.26
N THR A 165 -3.19 -8.36 -4.76
CA THR A 165 -2.92 -9.80 -4.64
C THR A 165 -1.45 -10.01 -4.36
N ASP A 166 -1.16 -11.03 -3.56
CA ASP A 166 0.20 -11.40 -3.18
C ASP A 166 0.39 -12.90 -3.26
N ILE A 167 1.61 -13.31 -3.52
CA ILE A 167 2.03 -14.70 -3.46
C ILE A 167 3.41 -14.78 -2.79
N VAL A 168 3.55 -15.71 -1.87
CA VAL A 168 4.80 -15.98 -1.17
C VAL A 168 5.08 -17.46 -1.22
N TYR A 169 6.23 -17.80 -1.75
CA TYR A 169 6.73 -19.16 -1.73
C TYR A 169 8.04 -19.22 -0.94
N LYS A 170 8.16 -20.21 -0.07
CA LYS A 170 9.37 -20.49 0.71
C LYS A 170 9.73 -21.96 0.56
N TRP A 171 11.00 -22.21 0.39
CA TRP A 171 11.59 -23.54 0.43
C TRP A 171 12.69 -23.54 1.50
N ASP A 172 12.57 -24.49 2.43
CA ASP A 172 13.54 -24.73 3.48
C ASP A 172 14.59 -25.73 2.96
N GLY A 173 15.79 -25.23 2.76
CA GLY A 173 16.94 -26.03 2.33
C GLY A 173 17.45 -26.92 3.47
N ALA A 174 18.20 -27.98 3.11
CA ALA A 174 18.77 -28.88 4.09
C ALA A 174 20.01 -28.32 4.83
N GLY A 175 20.43 -27.08 4.52
CA GLY A 175 21.61 -26.45 5.06
C GLY A 175 21.40 -25.87 6.46
N GLN A 176 22.50 -25.68 7.20
CA GLN A 176 22.45 -25.06 8.52
C GLN A 176 22.35 -23.53 8.41
N TYR A 177 21.63 -22.91 9.35
CA TYR A 177 21.51 -21.46 9.45
C TYR A 177 21.02 -20.76 8.18
N GLY A 178 20.03 -21.35 7.51
CA GLY A 178 19.40 -20.79 6.31
C GLY A 178 20.18 -21.00 5.00
N GLN A 179 21.25 -21.80 5.01
CA GLN A 179 21.96 -22.15 3.78
C GLN A 179 21.07 -23.02 2.87
N GLY A 180 20.88 -22.58 1.64
CA GLY A 180 20.03 -23.25 0.66
C GLY A 180 18.55 -22.83 0.75
N ASP A 181 18.14 -22.07 1.75
CA ASP A 181 16.77 -21.55 1.81
C ASP A 181 16.48 -20.63 0.64
N PHE A 182 15.29 -20.76 0.09
CA PHE A 182 14.83 -19.93 -1.00
C PHE A 182 13.46 -19.32 -0.68
N LYS A 183 13.29 -18.03 -1.00
CA LYS A 183 12.04 -17.31 -0.82
C LYS A 183 11.75 -16.43 -2.01
N VAL A 184 10.51 -16.46 -2.49
CA VAL A 184 9.99 -15.52 -3.48
C VAL A 184 8.76 -14.83 -2.91
N ILE A 185 8.66 -13.53 -3.11
CA ILE A 185 7.51 -12.71 -2.80
C ILE A 185 7.15 -11.93 -4.06
N ALA A 186 5.89 -11.99 -4.47
CA ALA A 186 5.34 -11.16 -5.52
C ALA A 186 4.05 -10.50 -5.02
N GLU A 187 3.94 -9.19 -5.19
CA GLU A 187 2.74 -8.43 -4.87
C GLU A 187 2.39 -7.49 -6.02
N TYR A 188 1.10 -7.35 -6.30
CA TYR A 188 0.54 -6.39 -7.23
C TYR A 188 -0.59 -5.63 -6.56
N LEU A 189 -0.55 -4.31 -6.66
CA LEU A 189 -1.53 -3.39 -6.12
C LEU A 189 -2.07 -2.50 -7.24
N THR A 190 -3.37 -2.24 -7.24
CA THR A 190 -4.00 -1.25 -8.11
C THR A 190 -4.89 -0.32 -7.29
N LEU A 191 -4.76 0.97 -7.53
CA LEU A 191 -5.47 2.05 -6.86
C LEU A 191 -6.37 2.75 -7.87
N LYS A 192 -7.64 2.91 -7.51
CA LYS A 192 -8.61 3.73 -8.22
C LYS A 192 -8.99 4.92 -7.36
N LYS A 193 -9.01 6.11 -7.95
CA LYS A 193 -9.48 7.36 -7.36
C LYS A 193 -10.76 7.78 -8.08
N ASP A 194 -11.82 8.05 -7.31
CA ASP A 194 -13.07 8.63 -7.81
C ASP A 194 -13.26 9.97 -7.07
N MET A 195 -13.05 11.08 -7.74
CA MET A 195 -12.96 12.43 -7.16
C MET A 195 -13.85 13.41 -7.88
N SER A 196 -14.14 14.53 -7.24
CA SER A 196 -14.81 15.68 -7.81
C SER A 196 -13.98 16.94 -7.57
N VAL A 197 -13.98 17.86 -8.52
CA VAL A 197 -13.37 19.19 -8.35
C VAL A 197 -14.23 19.98 -7.39
N VAL A 198 -13.66 20.39 -6.25
CA VAL A 198 -14.36 21.20 -5.24
C VAL A 198 -13.96 22.68 -5.29
N ALA A 199 -12.75 22.96 -5.78
CA ALA A 199 -12.32 24.31 -6.14
C ALA A 199 -11.34 24.28 -7.33
N SER A 200 -11.21 25.38 -8.05
CA SER A 200 -10.29 25.57 -9.16
C SER A 200 -9.82 27.02 -9.23
N GLY A 201 -8.57 27.24 -9.69
CA GLY A 201 -7.96 28.56 -9.80
C GLY A 201 -8.68 29.49 -10.77
N ALA A 202 -8.34 30.76 -10.71
CA ALA A 202 -8.92 31.78 -11.57
C ALA A 202 -8.41 31.62 -13.01
N GLY A 203 -9.30 31.29 -13.92
CA GLY A 203 -8.99 31.02 -15.33
C GLY A 203 -9.03 29.53 -15.71
N ALA A 204 -9.32 28.68 -14.73
CA ALA A 204 -9.39 27.25 -14.92
C ALA A 204 -10.40 26.86 -16.01
N THR A 205 -9.97 25.93 -16.86
CA THR A 205 -10.82 25.33 -17.90
C THR A 205 -11.75 24.25 -17.36
N ILE A 206 -11.57 23.90 -16.09
CA ILE A 206 -12.27 22.80 -15.41
C ILE A 206 -13.31 23.35 -14.46
N ASN A 207 -14.55 22.89 -14.63
CA ASN A 207 -15.68 23.34 -13.80
C ASN A 207 -15.73 22.63 -12.46
N ILE A 208 -16.03 23.39 -11.39
CA ILE A 208 -16.38 22.84 -10.08
C ILE A 208 -17.53 21.84 -10.25
N GLY A 209 -17.42 20.68 -9.58
CA GLY A 209 -18.35 19.56 -9.71
C GLY A 209 -18.02 18.57 -10.82
N SER A 210 -16.98 18.82 -11.63
CA SER A 210 -16.51 17.85 -12.62
C SER A 210 -15.96 16.60 -11.96
N ASN A 211 -16.27 15.43 -12.54
CA ASN A 211 -15.71 14.16 -12.06
C ASN A 211 -14.31 13.94 -12.61
N VAL A 212 -13.40 13.59 -11.71
CA VAL A 212 -12.03 13.23 -12.01
C VAL A 212 -11.77 11.81 -11.51
N THR A 213 -11.34 10.93 -12.40
CA THR A 213 -11.00 9.55 -12.03
C THR A 213 -9.51 9.31 -12.24
N GLY A 214 -8.86 8.67 -11.26
CA GLY A 214 -7.48 8.26 -11.36
C GLY A 214 -7.33 6.75 -11.29
N LYS A 215 -6.33 6.22 -11.99
CA LYS A 215 -5.88 4.83 -11.86
C LYS A 215 -4.38 4.79 -11.75
N GLN A 216 -3.89 4.01 -10.80
CA GLN A 216 -2.48 3.81 -10.57
C GLN A 216 -2.23 2.37 -10.15
N ASP A 217 -1.12 1.79 -10.56
CA ASP A 217 -0.73 0.45 -10.16
C ASP A 217 0.74 0.39 -9.71
N GLY A 218 1.10 -0.71 -9.09
CA GLY A 218 2.46 -1.01 -8.74
C GLY A 218 2.63 -2.48 -8.37
N TYR A 219 3.84 -2.99 -8.57
CA TYR A 219 4.19 -4.34 -8.16
C TYR A 219 5.61 -4.41 -7.60
N THR A 220 5.84 -5.45 -6.81
CA THR A 220 7.17 -5.85 -6.34
C THR A 220 7.36 -7.35 -6.56
N LEU A 221 8.53 -7.70 -7.03
CA LEU A 221 9.01 -9.08 -7.13
C LEU A 221 10.33 -9.19 -6.38
N GLN A 222 10.37 -10.04 -5.37
CA GLN A 222 11.54 -10.25 -4.52
C GLN A 222 11.94 -11.72 -4.54
N ALA A 223 13.24 -12.00 -4.60
CA ALA A 223 13.79 -13.34 -4.46
C ALA A 223 14.97 -13.29 -3.48
N SER A 224 15.03 -14.24 -2.56
CA SER A 224 16.10 -14.35 -1.56
C SER A 224 16.61 -15.78 -1.53
N TYR A 225 17.94 -15.93 -1.42
CA TYR A 225 18.61 -17.23 -1.36
C TYR A 225 19.74 -17.25 -0.35
N GLY A 226 19.74 -18.27 0.48
CA GLY A 226 20.80 -18.55 1.47
C GLY A 226 22.05 -19.15 0.81
N ILE A 227 23.04 -18.32 0.51
CA ILE A 227 24.26 -18.72 -0.24
C ILE A 227 25.27 -19.47 0.64
N ALA A 228 25.27 -19.23 1.94
CA ALA A 228 26.12 -19.86 2.93
C ALA A 228 25.46 -19.81 4.30
N PRO A 229 25.93 -20.54 5.32
CA PRO A 229 25.42 -20.42 6.67
C PRO A 229 25.40 -18.97 7.14
N ARG A 230 24.20 -18.44 7.50
CA ARG A 230 23.97 -17.06 7.95
C ARG A 230 24.10 -15.97 6.88
N TRP A 231 24.37 -16.31 5.60
CA TRP A 231 24.47 -15.35 4.51
C TRP A 231 23.30 -15.51 3.53
N GLN A 232 22.62 -14.42 3.27
CA GLN A 232 21.52 -14.34 2.30
C GLN A 232 21.80 -13.26 1.27
N VAL A 233 21.51 -13.55 0.01
CA VAL A 233 21.45 -12.59 -1.08
C VAL A 233 20.00 -12.42 -1.48
N SER A 234 19.58 -11.20 -1.69
CA SER A 234 18.21 -10.86 -2.09
C SER A 234 18.21 -9.91 -3.28
N LEU A 235 17.35 -10.20 -4.24
CA LEU A 235 17.09 -9.39 -5.43
C LEU A 235 15.65 -8.89 -5.38
N ARG A 236 15.42 -7.64 -5.77
CA ARG A 236 14.09 -7.05 -5.88
C ARG A 236 13.98 -6.25 -7.18
N HIS A 237 12.87 -6.44 -7.86
CA HIS A 237 12.42 -5.58 -8.95
C HIS A 237 11.08 -4.97 -8.56
N ASP A 238 11.02 -3.63 -8.52
CA ASP A 238 9.83 -2.85 -8.23
C ASP A 238 9.45 -2.05 -9.46
N ALA A 239 8.16 -1.89 -9.71
CA ALA A 239 7.66 -0.90 -10.65
C ALA A 239 6.33 -0.31 -10.16
N THR A 240 6.09 0.94 -10.55
CA THR A 240 4.84 1.65 -10.33
C THR A 240 4.51 2.48 -11.54
N GLY A 241 3.21 2.65 -11.84
CA GLY A 241 2.74 3.48 -12.92
C GLY A 241 2.69 2.83 -14.28
N ASN A 242 2.71 1.49 -14.43
CA ASN A 242 2.34 0.85 -15.70
C ASN A 242 0.93 1.30 -16.15
N THR A 243 0.04 1.47 -15.17
CA THR A 243 -1.17 2.27 -15.30
C THR A 243 -1.03 3.45 -14.35
N ASN A 244 -0.88 4.66 -14.88
CA ASN A 244 -0.82 5.90 -14.09
C ASN A 244 -1.55 6.98 -14.88
N GLU A 245 -2.85 7.08 -14.65
CA GLU A 245 -3.76 7.85 -15.48
C GLU A 245 -4.67 8.72 -14.63
N LEU A 246 -4.89 9.94 -15.10
CA LEU A 246 -5.93 10.84 -14.63
C LEU A 246 -6.89 11.12 -15.79
N ASN A 247 -8.18 10.95 -15.57
CA ASN A 247 -9.21 11.26 -16.56
C ASN A 247 -10.15 12.32 -15.99
N ASN A 248 -10.21 13.46 -16.65
CA ASN A 248 -11.11 14.55 -16.35
C ASN A 248 -12.07 14.77 -17.50
N ALA A 249 -13.35 14.45 -17.29
CA ALA A 249 -14.44 14.64 -18.27
C ALA A 249 -14.11 14.14 -19.69
N GLY A 250 -13.37 13.04 -19.82
CA GLY A 250 -12.95 12.44 -21.09
C GLY A 250 -11.55 12.84 -21.57
N ASN A 251 -10.92 13.83 -20.97
CA ASN A 251 -9.52 14.17 -21.22
C ASN A 251 -8.63 13.30 -20.34
N LYS A 252 -7.85 12.43 -20.96
CA LYS A 252 -6.97 11.48 -20.28
C LYS A 252 -5.54 11.96 -20.32
N VAL A 253 -4.92 12.08 -19.14
CA VAL A 253 -3.50 12.36 -18.96
C VAL A 253 -2.84 11.11 -18.40
N SER A 254 -1.75 10.68 -19.00
CA SER A 254 -0.93 9.56 -18.52
C SER A 254 0.39 10.08 -17.98
N PHE A 255 0.78 9.61 -16.82
CA PHE A 255 2.05 9.95 -16.18
C PHE A 255 3.08 8.84 -16.42
N LYS A 256 4.35 9.18 -16.22
CA LYS A 256 5.44 8.22 -16.41
C LYS A 256 5.41 7.11 -15.37
N ASP A 257 5.85 5.95 -15.79
CA ASP A 257 6.19 4.82 -14.94
C ASP A 257 7.55 5.03 -14.25
N SER A 258 7.77 4.29 -13.20
CA SER A 258 9.05 4.21 -12.49
C SER A 258 9.36 2.76 -12.16
N SER A 259 10.62 2.38 -12.30
CA SER A 259 11.08 1.03 -11.92
C SER A 259 12.43 1.09 -11.22
N ARG A 260 12.68 0.09 -10.37
CA ARG A 260 13.91 -0.02 -9.59
C ARG A 260 14.33 -1.47 -9.46
N ASN A 261 15.64 -1.72 -9.59
CA ASN A 261 16.27 -2.99 -9.24
C ASN A 261 17.11 -2.80 -7.98
N SER A 262 16.98 -3.68 -7.01
CA SER A 262 17.72 -3.63 -5.75
C SER A 262 18.42 -4.97 -5.49
N LEU A 263 19.63 -4.89 -4.96
CA LEU A 263 20.41 -6.02 -4.46
C LEU A 263 20.67 -5.79 -2.97
N ALA A 264 20.47 -6.82 -2.16
CA ALA A 264 20.85 -6.79 -0.75
C ALA A 264 21.66 -8.03 -0.38
N VAL A 265 22.65 -7.85 0.47
CA VAL A 265 23.40 -8.93 1.10
C VAL A 265 23.21 -8.82 2.60
N SER A 266 22.72 -9.88 3.24
CA SER A 266 22.46 -9.91 4.68
C SER A 266 23.31 -10.97 5.36
N PHE A 267 23.88 -10.59 6.49
CA PHE A 267 24.57 -11.50 7.40
C PHE A 267 23.84 -11.54 8.74
N TYR A 268 23.43 -12.72 9.16
CA TYR A 268 22.72 -12.98 10.40
C TYR A 268 23.72 -13.41 11.47
N ALA A 269 24.25 -12.45 12.25
CA ALA A 269 25.22 -12.75 13.31
C ALA A 269 24.58 -13.59 14.42
N SER A 270 23.31 -13.36 14.72
CA SER A 270 22.48 -14.15 15.65
C SER A 270 21.00 -14.09 15.19
N GLU A 271 20.11 -14.74 15.92
CA GLU A 271 18.65 -14.63 15.69
C GLU A 271 18.12 -13.21 15.91
N PHE A 272 18.85 -12.37 16.67
CA PHE A 272 18.43 -11.01 17.04
C PHE A 272 19.25 -9.92 16.34
N SER A 273 20.26 -10.28 15.55
CA SER A 273 21.15 -9.30 14.92
C SER A 273 21.42 -9.63 13.46
N ARG A 274 21.27 -8.62 12.61
CA ARG A 274 21.50 -8.71 11.18
C ARG A 274 22.24 -7.47 10.69
N LEU A 275 23.29 -7.70 9.89
CA LEU A 275 23.92 -6.68 9.07
C LEU A 275 23.38 -6.81 7.65
N ARG A 276 23.03 -5.71 7.03
CA ARG A 276 22.54 -5.66 5.66
C ARG A 276 23.26 -4.55 4.89
N LEU A 277 23.70 -4.90 3.69
CA LEU A 277 24.29 -4.01 2.67
C LEU A 277 23.44 -4.02 1.43
#